data_41066a277525937b759edb32d200d64d
#
_entry.id   41066a277525937b759edb32d200d64d
#
_cell.length_a   1.000
_cell.length_b   1.000
_cell.length_c   1.000
_cell.angle_alpha   90.00
_cell.angle_beta   90.00
_cell.angle_gamma   90.00
#
_symmetry.space_group_name_H-M   'P 1'
#
loop_
_entity.id
_entity.type
_entity.pdbx_description
1 polymer ?
#
loop_
_entity_poly.entity_id
_entity_poly.type
_entity_poly.pdbx_seq_one_letter_code
_entity_poly.pdbx_strand_id
1 'polypeptide(L)'
;MSPDYDPNFPAGLDIRPLEILSYDADARFDSTAQEGAIRTYGIAGRIWEASHAMLAYLDLASSSACDFDPAAPFTGELLQNERHPITAIELGSGTGFVAARIAAWLRPDLDLLFATDLQEVCTLLEANLRSYPAVKVRPLAWGSREHAHAISEELGILSSDQPARYPTHVLCSDLVYFPELLAPLLRSLLHLTSPPLVSPPNASPPTVIISYKIHSLAKETPFWSAFGLWFEFTPVLIRRKQPTSGDPLPDVTAEWVKFSPGDVDDETFVLVATRRPESFSWTIPDGDRALLTGVGAYGSTSSKSDEQFEQLLLMGMDP
;
A
#
# COMPACT_ATOMS: atom_id res chain seq x y z
N MET A 1 16.09 -19.04 -2.56
CA MET A 1 15.49 -19.37 -1.23
C MET A 1 15.76 -20.83 -0.92
N SER A 2 15.98 -21.19 0.35
CA SER A 2 16.02 -22.59 0.80
C SER A 2 14.67 -23.25 0.53
N PRO A 3 14.60 -24.54 0.10
CA PRO A 3 13.30 -25.18 -0.17
C PRO A 3 12.39 -25.33 1.07
N ASP A 4 12.91 -25.05 2.26
CA ASP A 4 12.16 -25.12 3.53
C ASP A 4 11.77 -23.76 4.10
N TYR A 5 11.97 -22.65 3.35
CA TYR A 5 11.60 -21.31 3.82
C TYR A 5 10.18 -20.96 3.39
N ASP A 6 9.28 -20.93 4.38
CA ASP A 6 7.91 -20.40 4.20
C ASP A 6 7.86 -18.96 4.72
N PRO A 7 7.65 -17.96 3.86
CA PRO A 7 7.63 -16.56 4.28
C PRO A 7 6.46 -16.25 5.23
N ASN A 8 5.41 -17.06 5.24
CA ASN A 8 4.28 -16.90 6.14
C ASN A 8 4.53 -17.43 7.55
N PHE A 9 5.53 -18.28 7.74
CA PHE A 9 5.88 -18.87 9.04
C PHE A 9 7.34 -18.59 9.41
N PRO A 10 7.74 -17.33 9.63
CA PRO A 10 9.10 -16.98 9.99
C PRO A 10 9.49 -17.57 11.34
N ALA A 11 10.67 -18.19 11.40
CA ALA A 11 11.17 -18.81 12.62
C ALA A 11 11.36 -17.76 13.74
N GLY A 12 10.84 -18.08 14.94
CA GLY A 12 11.04 -17.25 16.14
C GLY A 12 10.13 -16.04 16.28
N LEU A 13 9.16 -15.86 15.40
CA LEU A 13 8.15 -14.81 15.52
C LEU A 13 6.90 -15.35 16.24
N ASP A 14 6.55 -14.76 17.40
CA ASP A 14 5.30 -15.04 18.11
C ASP A 14 4.19 -14.16 17.53
N ILE A 15 3.38 -14.74 16.63
CA ILE A 15 2.32 -14.02 15.94
C ILE A 15 1.04 -14.12 16.76
N ARG A 16 0.55 -12.98 17.24
CA ARG A 16 -0.71 -12.87 18.00
C ARG A 16 -1.72 -12.01 17.27
N PRO A 17 -3.03 -12.28 17.42
CA PRO A 17 -4.08 -11.41 16.88
C PRO A 17 -3.92 -9.97 17.34
N LEU A 18 -4.25 -9.03 16.46
CA LEU A 18 -4.45 -7.64 16.86
C LEU A 18 -5.83 -7.50 17.52
N GLU A 19 -5.89 -6.88 18.68
CA GLU A 19 -7.16 -6.52 19.30
C GLU A 19 -7.81 -5.37 18.53
N ILE A 20 -8.95 -5.66 17.91
CA ILE A 20 -9.75 -4.65 17.21
C ILE A 20 -10.76 -4.07 18.19
N LEU A 21 -10.81 -2.74 18.27
CA LEU A 21 -11.74 -2.05 19.16
C LEU A 21 -13.19 -2.38 18.79
N SER A 22 -14.04 -2.55 19.79
CA SER A 22 -15.40 -3.13 19.71
C SER A 22 -16.41 -2.43 18.79
N TYR A 23 -16.12 -1.21 18.32
CA TYR A 23 -16.96 -0.52 17.34
C TYR A 23 -16.76 -1.01 15.89
N ASP A 24 -15.79 -1.88 15.66
CA ASP A 24 -15.45 -2.47 14.37
C ASP A 24 -15.81 -3.96 14.28
N ALA A 25 -16.92 -4.35 14.93
CA ALA A 25 -17.34 -5.72 15.20
C ALA A 25 -17.71 -6.51 13.92
N ASP A 26 -16.75 -6.73 13.03
CA ASP A 26 -16.88 -7.66 11.92
C ASP A 26 -16.24 -9.00 12.31
N ALA A 27 -17.08 -10.02 12.51
CA ALA A 27 -16.65 -11.35 12.97
C ALA A 27 -15.61 -12.02 12.06
N ARG A 28 -15.45 -11.55 10.82
CA ARG A 28 -14.40 -12.05 9.90
C ARG A 28 -13.00 -11.64 10.30
N PHE A 29 -12.90 -10.57 11.09
CA PHE A 29 -11.63 -9.91 11.44
C PHE A 29 -11.37 -9.84 12.94
N ASP A 30 -12.25 -10.38 13.77
CA ASP A 30 -12.08 -10.42 15.22
C ASP A 30 -10.86 -11.27 15.65
N SER A 31 -10.50 -11.20 16.92
CA SER A 31 -9.35 -11.94 17.45
C SER A 31 -9.46 -13.45 17.24
N THR A 32 -10.67 -14.01 17.33
CA THR A 32 -10.91 -15.45 17.13
C THR A 32 -10.69 -15.85 15.67
N ALA A 33 -11.19 -15.06 14.73
CA ALA A 33 -10.97 -15.28 13.30
C ALA A 33 -9.48 -15.18 12.96
N GLN A 34 -8.80 -14.15 13.49
CA GLN A 34 -7.34 -14.00 13.31
C GLN A 34 -6.57 -15.18 13.89
N GLU A 35 -6.92 -15.69 15.10
CA GLU A 35 -6.25 -16.88 15.67
C GLU A 35 -6.36 -18.11 14.75
N GLY A 36 -7.54 -18.32 14.16
CA GLY A 36 -7.75 -19.38 13.18
C GLY A 36 -6.92 -19.18 11.91
N ALA A 37 -6.92 -17.97 11.39
CA ALA A 37 -6.17 -17.61 10.19
C ALA A 37 -4.64 -17.67 10.41
N ILE A 38 -4.12 -17.19 11.55
CA ILE A 38 -2.70 -17.26 11.90
C ILE A 38 -2.21 -18.71 11.94
N ARG A 39 -3.00 -19.63 12.51
CA ARG A 39 -2.62 -21.07 12.56
C ARG A 39 -2.45 -21.68 11.17
N THR A 40 -3.20 -21.19 10.18
CA THR A 40 -3.20 -21.76 8.83
C THR A 40 -2.29 -20.99 7.87
N TYR A 41 -2.23 -19.68 8.01
CA TYR A 41 -1.59 -18.77 7.05
C TYR A 41 -0.48 -17.91 7.68
N GLY A 42 -0.09 -18.18 8.94
CA GLY A 42 1.00 -17.47 9.61
C GLY A 42 0.77 -15.95 9.67
N ILE A 43 1.77 -15.19 9.27
CA ILE A 43 1.73 -13.71 9.27
C ILE A 43 0.60 -13.13 8.42
N ALA A 44 0.20 -13.79 7.34
CA ALA A 44 -0.90 -13.35 6.48
C ALA A 44 -2.26 -13.46 7.19
N GLY A 45 -2.38 -14.30 8.23
CA GLY A 45 -3.59 -14.45 9.03
C GLY A 45 -3.81 -13.35 10.07
N ARG A 46 -2.82 -12.46 10.30
CA ARG A 46 -2.88 -11.35 11.25
C ARG A 46 -3.25 -10.04 10.57
N ILE A 47 -4.02 -9.20 11.28
CA ILE A 47 -4.18 -7.79 10.92
C ILE A 47 -3.03 -7.01 11.58
N TRP A 48 -2.31 -6.21 10.78
CA TRP A 48 -1.16 -5.45 11.24
C TRP A 48 -1.54 -3.99 11.50
N GLU A 49 -0.87 -3.34 12.45
CA GLU A 49 -1.21 -2.01 12.96
C GLU A 49 -1.26 -0.95 11.85
N ALA A 50 -0.34 -1.03 10.90
CA ALA A 50 -0.29 -0.09 9.78
C ALA A 50 -1.54 -0.14 8.88
N SER A 51 -2.37 -1.20 8.94
CA SER A 51 -3.64 -1.26 8.22
C SER A 51 -4.65 -0.23 8.74
N HIS A 52 -4.63 0.05 10.05
CA HIS A 52 -5.47 1.10 10.63
C HIS A 52 -5.02 2.49 10.18
N ALA A 53 -3.69 2.71 10.05
CA ALA A 53 -3.16 3.95 9.50
C ALA A 53 -3.57 4.17 8.04
N MET A 54 -3.49 3.10 7.22
CA MET A 54 -3.97 3.13 5.84
C MET A 54 -5.44 3.53 5.79
N LEU A 55 -6.29 2.86 6.57
CA LEU A 55 -7.72 3.12 6.58
C LEU A 55 -8.06 4.52 7.12
N ALA A 56 -7.36 4.98 8.15
CA ALA A 56 -7.59 6.32 8.69
C ALA A 56 -7.26 7.44 7.69
N TYR A 57 -6.29 7.22 6.80
CA TYR A 57 -6.01 8.12 5.68
C TYR A 57 -7.06 8.02 4.57
N LEU A 58 -7.49 6.80 4.24
CA LEU A 58 -8.42 6.55 3.14
C LEU A 58 -9.89 6.77 3.52
N ASP A 59 -10.21 6.87 4.82
CA ASP A 59 -11.59 6.97 5.32
C ASP A 59 -12.23 8.31 4.95
N LEU A 60 -13.37 8.20 4.30
CA LEU A 60 -14.21 9.33 3.92
C LEU A 60 -14.73 10.15 5.11
N ALA A 61 -14.97 9.51 6.25
CA ALA A 61 -15.45 10.18 7.45
C ALA A 61 -14.38 11.07 8.07
N SER A 62 -13.11 10.64 8.03
CA SER A 62 -11.99 11.42 8.53
C SER A 62 -11.78 12.72 7.74
N SER A 63 -12.08 12.73 6.45
CA SER A 63 -11.97 13.91 5.59
C SER A 63 -12.96 15.04 5.94
N SER A 64 -14.01 14.76 6.71
CA SER A 64 -14.97 15.77 7.19
C SER A 64 -14.38 16.67 8.29
N ALA A 65 -13.52 16.13 9.14
CA ALA A 65 -12.93 16.82 10.30
C ALA A 65 -11.49 17.32 10.06
N CYS A 66 -10.81 16.77 9.06
CA CYS A 66 -9.40 17.03 8.79
C CYS A 66 -9.15 17.22 7.29
N ASP A 67 -8.10 17.96 6.96
CA ASP A 67 -7.50 18.00 5.63
C ASP A 67 -6.25 17.12 5.63
N PHE A 68 -5.98 16.45 4.51
CA PHE A 68 -4.75 15.70 4.28
C PHE A 68 -3.96 16.33 3.13
N ASP A 69 -2.63 16.25 3.23
CA ASP A 69 -1.71 16.61 2.15
C ASP A 69 -0.63 15.50 2.02
N PRO A 70 -0.60 14.74 0.90
CA PRO A 70 -1.54 14.76 -0.22
C PRO A 70 -2.97 14.39 0.19
N ALA A 71 -3.97 14.91 -0.55
CA ALA A 71 -5.38 14.62 -0.30
C ALA A 71 -5.66 13.12 -0.44
N ALA A 72 -6.51 12.59 0.43
CA ALA A 72 -6.91 11.18 0.37
C ALA A 72 -7.63 10.87 -0.97
N PRO A 73 -7.28 9.76 -1.63
CA PRO A 73 -7.74 9.48 -3.01
C PRO A 73 -9.23 9.11 -3.11
N PHE A 74 -9.87 8.74 -2.01
CA PHE A 74 -11.26 8.29 -1.98
C PHE A 74 -12.20 9.26 -1.26
N THR A 75 -11.89 10.57 -1.26
CA THR A 75 -12.71 11.58 -0.58
C THR A 75 -14.10 11.72 -1.19
N GLY A 76 -15.07 12.17 -0.36
CA GLY A 76 -16.49 12.29 -0.74
C GLY A 76 -16.78 13.20 -1.94
N GLU A 77 -15.96 14.25 -2.17
CA GLU A 77 -16.05 15.10 -3.36
C GLU A 77 -15.70 14.34 -4.63
N LEU A 78 -14.72 13.42 -4.55
CA LEU A 78 -14.35 12.55 -5.66
C LEU A 78 -15.36 11.41 -5.88
N LEU A 79 -16.22 11.11 -4.90
CA LEU A 79 -17.28 10.10 -5.02
C LEU A 79 -18.58 10.63 -5.64
N GLN A 80 -18.71 11.94 -5.81
CA GLN A 80 -19.89 12.55 -6.44
C GLN A 80 -19.79 12.52 -7.96
N ASN A 81 -20.75 11.89 -8.55
CA ASN A 81 -21.27 11.78 -9.93
C ASN A 81 -20.35 11.80 -11.17
N GLU A 82 -19.12 12.31 -11.16
CA GLU A 82 -18.28 12.43 -12.39
C GLU A 82 -16.84 11.90 -12.21
N ARG A 83 -16.53 11.19 -11.15
CA ARG A 83 -15.17 10.70 -10.97
C ARG A 83 -14.80 9.57 -11.96
N HIS A 84 -13.55 9.55 -12.34
CA HIS A 84 -12.99 8.44 -13.10
C HIS A 84 -13.10 7.11 -12.32
N PRO A 85 -13.25 5.96 -13.02
CA PRO A 85 -13.23 4.66 -12.39
C PRO A 85 -11.94 4.43 -11.60
N ILE A 86 -12.07 3.88 -10.39
CA ILE A 86 -10.93 3.45 -9.59
C ILE A 86 -10.58 2.01 -9.98
N THR A 87 -9.28 1.77 -10.17
CA THR A 87 -8.73 0.42 -10.27
C THR A 87 -7.56 0.35 -9.31
N ALA A 88 -7.76 -0.31 -8.19
CA ALA A 88 -6.74 -0.45 -7.16
C ALA A 88 -6.18 -1.88 -7.12
N ILE A 89 -4.92 -2.01 -6.78
CA ILE A 89 -4.25 -3.30 -6.53
C ILE A 89 -3.66 -3.22 -5.13
N GLU A 90 -4.12 -4.07 -4.22
CA GLU A 90 -3.55 -4.23 -2.89
C GLU A 90 -2.55 -5.39 -2.91
N LEU A 91 -1.32 -5.13 -2.53
CA LEU A 91 -0.27 -6.14 -2.35
C LEU A 91 -0.30 -6.68 -0.93
N GLY A 92 -0.12 -8.00 -0.77
CA GLY A 92 -0.05 -8.63 0.54
C GLY A 92 -1.31 -8.37 1.38
N SER A 93 -2.49 -8.64 0.81
CA SER A 93 -3.78 -8.32 1.45
C SER A 93 -4.07 -9.13 2.72
N GLY A 94 -3.34 -10.23 2.98
CA GLY A 94 -3.45 -11.06 4.16
C GLY A 94 -4.88 -11.54 4.43
N THR A 95 -5.48 -11.06 5.52
CA THR A 95 -6.88 -11.35 5.85
C THR A 95 -7.88 -10.66 4.93
N GLY A 96 -7.47 -9.67 4.14
CA GLY A 96 -8.34 -8.81 3.34
C GLY A 96 -9.03 -7.70 4.13
N PHE A 97 -8.51 -7.34 5.29
CA PHE A 97 -9.12 -6.32 6.15
C PHE A 97 -9.19 -4.95 5.47
N VAL A 98 -8.09 -4.47 4.88
CA VAL A 98 -8.05 -3.19 4.17
C VAL A 98 -8.92 -3.25 2.92
N ALA A 99 -8.83 -4.34 2.12
CA ALA A 99 -9.67 -4.55 0.94
C ALA A 99 -11.15 -4.51 1.26
N ALA A 100 -11.60 -5.16 2.35
CA ALA A 100 -13.00 -5.19 2.76
C ALA A 100 -13.53 -3.78 3.11
N ARG A 101 -12.73 -2.96 3.78
CA ARG A 101 -13.10 -1.59 4.14
C ARG A 101 -13.18 -0.69 2.91
N ILE A 102 -12.19 -0.76 2.03
CA ILE A 102 -12.18 0.01 0.78
C ILE A 102 -13.36 -0.42 -0.10
N ALA A 103 -13.63 -1.73 -0.20
CA ALA A 103 -14.70 -2.28 -1.03
C ALA A 103 -16.11 -1.76 -0.66
N ALA A 104 -16.31 -1.38 0.61
CA ALA A 104 -17.56 -0.78 1.06
C ALA A 104 -17.81 0.62 0.43
N TRP A 105 -16.78 1.28 -0.06
CA TRP A 105 -16.87 2.61 -0.70
C TRP A 105 -16.85 2.54 -2.23
N LEU A 106 -16.51 1.39 -2.80
CA LEU A 106 -16.40 1.20 -4.25
C LEU A 106 -17.78 1.01 -4.89
N ARG A 107 -17.91 1.47 -6.11
CA ARG A 107 -19.09 1.27 -6.96
C ARG A 107 -18.86 0.00 -7.81
N PRO A 108 -19.65 -1.07 -7.61
CA PRO A 108 -19.39 -2.36 -8.26
C PRO A 108 -19.37 -2.30 -9.79
N ASP A 109 -20.16 -1.39 -10.39
CA ASP A 109 -20.24 -1.26 -11.85
C ASP A 109 -19.11 -0.44 -12.48
N LEU A 110 -18.36 0.30 -11.66
CA LEU A 110 -17.33 1.23 -12.14
C LEU A 110 -15.94 0.93 -11.60
N ASP A 111 -15.86 0.52 -10.35
CA ASP A 111 -14.59 0.40 -9.63
C ASP A 111 -14.16 -1.06 -9.56
N LEU A 112 -12.87 -1.28 -9.38
CA LEU A 112 -12.29 -2.60 -9.25
C LEU A 112 -11.14 -2.56 -8.26
N LEU A 113 -11.12 -3.53 -7.34
CA LEU A 113 -10.02 -3.76 -6.41
C LEU A 113 -9.51 -5.19 -6.59
N PHE A 114 -8.24 -5.34 -6.93
CA PHE A 114 -7.55 -6.61 -6.81
C PHE A 114 -6.97 -6.73 -5.41
N ALA A 115 -7.47 -7.66 -4.61
CA ALA A 115 -6.85 -8.08 -3.37
C ALA A 115 -5.87 -9.22 -3.71
N THR A 116 -4.57 -9.00 -3.46
CA THR A 116 -3.55 -9.95 -3.92
C THR A 116 -2.64 -10.42 -2.80
N ASP A 117 -2.26 -11.71 -2.87
CA ASP A 117 -1.34 -12.34 -1.94
C ASP A 117 -0.69 -13.57 -2.59
N LEU A 118 0.00 -14.40 -1.80
CA LEU A 118 0.43 -15.72 -2.22
C LEU A 118 -0.77 -16.61 -2.55
N GLN A 119 -0.59 -17.59 -3.45
CA GLN A 119 -1.67 -18.46 -3.92
C GLN A 119 -2.41 -19.17 -2.78
N GLU A 120 -1.68 -19.62 -1.76
CA GLU A 120 -2.25 -20.30 -0.58
C GLU A 120 -3.12 -19.38 0.28
N VAL A 121 -2.81 -18.08 0.34
CA VAL A 121 -3.56 -17.07 1.09
C VAL A 121 -4.85 -16.65 0.36
N CYS A 122 -4.89 -16.81 -0.96
CA CYS A 122 -6.07 -16.44 -1.76
C CYS A 122 -7.36 -17.11 -1.27
N THR A 123 -7.29 -18.33 -0.72
CA THR A 123 -8.48 -19.02 -0.16
C THR A 123 -9.08 -18.27 1.04
N LEU A 124 -8.23 -17.69 1.90
CA LEU A 124 -8.68 -16.84 3.02
C LEU A 124 -9.32 -15.55 2.48
N LEU A 125 -8.67 -14.91 1.52
CA LEU A 125 -9.16 -13.69 0.89
C LEU A 125 -10.53 -13.91 0.22
N GLU A 126 -10.69 -14.98 -0.56
CA GLU A 126 -11.96 -15.33 -1.22
C GLU A 126 -13.08 -15.55 -0.19
N ALA A 127 -12.80 -16.22 0.92
CA ALA A 127 -13.77 -16.42 1.98
C ALA A 127 -14.22 -15.09 2.61
N ASN A 128 -13.29 -14.20 2.90
CA ASN A 128 -13.54 -12.93 3.58
C ASN A 128 -14.15 -11.87 2.66
N LEU A 129 -13.82 -11.89 1.37
CA LEU A 129 -14.19 -10.83 0.42
C LEU A 129 -15.34 -11.20 -0.53
N ARG A 130 -15.91 -12.41 -0.44
CA ARG A 130 -16.97 -12.93 -1.33
C ARG A 130 -18.20 -12.04 -1.47
N SER A 131 -18.51 -11.21 -0.47
CA SER A 131 -19.67 -10.31 -0.46
C SER A 131 -19.44 -8.98 -1.21
N TYR A 132 -18.23 -8.72 -1.69
CA TYR A 132 -17.87 -7.47 -2.34
C TYR A 132 -17.69 -7.66 -3.85
N PRO A 133 -18.68 -7.32 -4.69
CA PRO A 133 -18.63 -7.58 -6.13
C PRO A 133 -17.56 -6.76 -6.87
N ALA A 134 -17.11 -5.65 -6.30
CA ALA A 134 -16.00 -4.84 -6.85
C ALA A 134 -14.61 -5.43 -6.56
N VAL A 135 -14.52 -6.54 -5.80
CA VAL A 135 -13.23 -7.13 -5.41
C VAL A 135 -12.98 -8.40 -6.21
N LYS A 136 -11.75 -8.53 -6.70
CA LYS A 136 -11.23 -9.76 -7.30
C LYS A 136 -10.00 -10.21 -6.52
N VAL A 137 -9.98 -11.45 -6.09
CA VAL A 137 -8.83 -12.07 -5.44
C VAL A 137 -7.94 -12.70 -6.48
N ARG A 138 -6.63 -12.39 -6.47
CA ARG A 138 -5.66 -12.95 -7.42
C ARG A 138 -4.33 -13.24 -6.74
N PRO A 139 -3.65 -14.34 -7.11
CA PRO A 139 -2.29 -14.58 -6.65
C PRO A 139 -1.34 -13.54 -7.24
N LEU A 140 -0.52 -12.95 -6.39
CA LEU A 140 0.59 -12.10 -6.77
C LEU A 140 1.74 -12.29 -5.79
N ALA A 141 2.58 -13.30 -6.03
CA ALA A 141 3.85 -13.44 -5.33
C ALA A 141 4.76 -12.26 -5.68
N TRP A 142 5.35 -11.63 -4.67
CA TRP A 142 6.19 -10.46 -4.90
C TRP A 142 7.38 -10.80 -5.80
N GLY A 143 7.67 -9.90 -6.72
CA GLY A 143 8.69 -10.05 -7.76
C GLY A 143 8.25 -10.86 -8.98
N SER A 144 7.08 -11.51 -8.94
CA SER A 144 6.58 -12.30 -10.07
C SER A 144 6.08 -11.41 -11.20
N ARG A 145 6.83 -11.40 -12.30
CA ARG A 145 6.41 -10.74 -13.54
C ARG A 145 5.21 -11.45 -14.19
N GLU A 146 5.16 -12.77 -14.05
CA GLU A 146 4.07 -13.59 -14.58
C GLU A 146 2.72 -13.21 -13.95
N HIS A 147 2.67 -13.10 -12.62
CA HIS A 147 1.45 -12.70 -11.91
C HIS A 147 1.04 -11.26 -12.24
N ALA A 148 1.99 -10.33 -12.33
CA ALA A 148 1.69 -8.96 -12.77
C ALA A 148 1.15 -8.92 -14.21
N HIS A 149 1.68 -9.78 -15.10
CA HIS A 149 1.21 -9.92 -16.46
C HIS A 149 -0.23 -10.49 -16.52
N ALA A 150 -0.54 -11.50 -15.72
CA ALA A 150 -1.89 -12.06 -15.61
C ALA A 150 -2.94 -11.02 -15.19
N ILE A 151 -2.58 -10.11 -14.27
CA ILE A 151 -3.44 -8.98 -13.92
C ILE A 151 -3.61 -8.04 -15.12
N SER A 152 -2.57 -7.76 -15.89
CA SER A 152 -2.68 -6.90 -17.08
C SER A 152 -3.55 -7.50 -18.19
N GLU A 153 -3.54 -8.82 -18.35
CA GLU A 153 -4.47 -9.54 -19.25
C GLU A 153 -5.91 -9.40 -18.78
N GLU A 154 -6.17 -9.60 -17.48
CA GLU A 154 -7.52 -9.48 -16.92
C GLU A 154 -8.08 -8.05 -16.98
N LEU A 155 -7.20 -7.05 -16.96
CA LEU A 155 -7.56 -5.65 -17.16
C LEU A 155 -7.80 -5.28 -18.65
N GLY A 156 -7.68 -6.24 -19.57
CA GLY A 156 -7.86 -6.02 -20.99
C GLY A 156 -6.76 -5.18 -21.66
N ILE A 157 -5.64 -4.93 -20.96
CA ILE A 157 -4.56 -4.05 -21.44
C ILE A 157 -3.83 -4.69 -22.67
N LEU A 158 -3.77 -6.01 -22.69
CA LEU A 158 -3.10 -6.77 -23.74
C LEU A 158 -4.06 -7.27 -24.82
N SER A 159 -5.37 -6.98 -24.70
CA SER A 159 -6.41 -7.40 -25.64
C SER A 159 -6.92 -6.22 -26.45
N SER A 160 -7.17 -6.46 -27.75
CA SER A 160 -7.85 -5.49 -28.61
C SER A 160 -9.38 -5.54 -28.50
N ASP A 161 -9.92 -6.56 -27.84
CA ASP A 161 -11.36 -6.90 -27.88
C ASP A 161 -12.16 -6.24 -26.74
N GLN A 162 -11.49 -5.66 -25.74
CA GLN A 162 -12.10 -4.98 -24.60
C GLN A 162 -11.43 -3.63 -24.35
N PRO A 163 -12.16 -2.64 -23.81
CA PRO A 163 -11.54 -1.38 -23.41
C PRO A 163 -10.55 -1.64 -22.28
N ALA A 164 -9.29 -1.24 -22.48
CA ALA A 164 -8.23 -1.37 -21.52
C ALA A 164 -8.55 -0.57 -20.23
N ARG A 165 -8.33 -1.20 -19.08
CA ARG A 165 -8.48 -0.58 -17.78
C ARG A 165 -7.12 -0.53 -17.08
N TYR A 166 -6.68 0.65 -16.70
CA TYR A 166 -5.37 0.83 -16.10
C TYR A 166 -5.47 0.99 -14.57
N PRO A 167 -4.52 0.45 -13.80
CA PRO A 167 -4.43 0.72 -12.38
C PRO A 167 -4.32 2.21 -12.09
N THR A 168 -5.04 2.67 -11.07
CA THR A 168 -4.99 4.04 -10.55
C THR A 168 -4.21 4.11 -9.25
N HIS A 169 -4.25 3.05 -8.44
CA HIS A 169 -3.62 2.98 -7.14
C HIS A 169 -3.00 1.60 -6.89
N VAL A 170 -1.87 1.58 -6.19
CA VAL A 170 -1.27 0.39 -5.59
C VAL A 170 -1.20 0.62 -4.08
N LEU A 171 -1.73 -0.30 -3.30
CA LEU A 171 -1.83 -0.19 -1.85
C LEU A 171 -0.90 -1.22 -1.19
N CYS A 172 -0.14 -0.77 -0.20
CA CYS A 172 0.81 -1.58 0.56
C CYS A 172 0.65 -1.28 2.05
N SER A 173 0.15 -2.24 2.81
CA SER A 173 -0.05 -2.06 4.25
C SER A 173 0.90 -2.97 5.03
N ASP A 174 1.89 -2.38 5.70
CA ASP A 174 2.89 -3.05 6.55
C ASP A 174 3.73 -4.13 5.83
N LEU A 175 4.21 -3.85 4.62
CA LEU A 175 4.89 -4.84 3.80
C LEU A 175 6.42 -4.75 3.85
N VAL A 176 6.99 -3.71 4.48
CA VAL A 176 8.44 -3.51 4.59
C VAL A 176 8.92 -4.06 5.92
N TYR A 177 9.36 -5.33 5.97
CA TYR A 177 9.71 -5.99 7.24
C TYR A 177 10.86 -7.02 7.13
N PHE A 178 10.82 -8.03 6.26
CA PHE A 178 11.89 -9.02 6.15
C PHE A 178 12.88 -8.68 5.04
N PRO A 179 14.20 -8.70 5.32
CA PRO A 179 15.23 -8.33 4.34
C PRO A 179 15.15 -9.09 3.02
N GLU A 180 14.79 -10.37 3.05
CA GLU A 180 14.66 -11.24 1.88
C GLU A 180 13.44 -10.91 0.99
N LEU A 181 12.46 -10.19 1.53
CA LEU A 181 11.25 -9.79 0.80
C LEU A 181 11.33 -8.36 0.25
N LEU A 182 12.30 -7.55 0.65
CA LEU A 182 12.42 -6.15 0.27
C LEU A 182 12.63 -5.96 -1.23
N ALA A 183 13.52 -6.72 -1.85
CA ALA A 183 13.76 -6.64 -3.29
C ALA A 183 12.57 -7.19 -4.10
N PRO A 184 11.99 -8.35 -3.77
CA PRO A 184 10.75 -8.82 -4.39
C PRO A 184 9.61 -7.81 -4.31
N LEU A 185 9.39 -7.15 -3.15
CA LEU A 185 8.39 -6.10 -2.98
C LEU A 185 8.65 -4.92 -3.93
N LEU A 186 9.88 -4.36 -3.90
CA LEU A 186 10.26 -3.26 -4.78
C LEU A 186 10.06 -3.63 -6.25
N ARG A 187 10.43 -4.86 -6.64
CA ARG A 187 10.25 -5.38 -8.01
C ARG A 187 8.78 -5.44 -8.39
N SER A 188 7.88 -5.86 -7.49
CA SER A 188 6.44 -5.84 -7.74
C SER A 188 5.92 -4.42 -7.97
N LEU A 189 6.32 -3.47 -7.13
CA LEU A 189 5.97 -2.07 -7.32
C LEU A 189 6.44 -1.54 -8.67
N LEU A 190 7.67 -1.89 -9.07
CA LEU A 190 8.20 -1.52 -10.37
C LEU A 190 7.42 -2.16 -11.54
N HIS A 191 7.02 -3.43 -11.42
CA HIS A 191 6.19 -4.08 -12.45
C HIS A 191 4.82 -3.42 -12.56
N LEU A 192 4.14 -3.17 -11.43
CA LEU A 192 2.79 -2.60 -11.39
C LEU A 192 2.75 -1.12 -11.83
N THR A 193 3.87 -0.44 -11.77
CA THR A 193 4.02 0.96 -12.20
C THR A 193 4.81 1.13 -13.50
N SER A 194 4.96 0.07 -14.28
CA SER A 194 5.64 0.07 -15.59
C SER A 194 4.70 -0.41 -16.69
N PRO A 195 4.98 -0.11 -17.97
CA PRO A 195 4.28 -0.74 -19.07
C PRO A 195 4.31 -2.28 -18.99
N PRO A 196 3.21 -2.97 -19.32
CA PRO A 196 1.99 -2.46 -19.95
C PRO A 196 0.96 -1.86 -18.97
N LEU A 197 1.12 -2.00 -17.66
CA LEU A 197 0.16 -1.55 -16.63
C LEU A 197 0.05 -0.02 -16.50
N VAL A 198 0.92 0.73 -17.12
CA VAL A 198 0.83 2.18 -17.23
C VAL A 198 0.31 2.56 -18.60
N SER A 199 -0.72 3.40 -18.64
CA SER A 199 -1.34 3.90 -19.89
C SER A 199 -0.34 4.65 -20.78
N PRO A 200 -0.56 4.71 -22.12
CA PRO A 200 0.33 5.43 -23.06
C PRO A 200 0.55 6.90 -22.68
N PRO A 201 1.50 7.58 -23.33
CA PRO A 201 2.36 8.68 -22.82
C PRO A 201 1.70 9.92 -22.20
N ASN A 202 0.38 9.96 -22.02
CA ASN A 202 -0.32 11.10 -21.43
C ASN A 202 -1.11 10.76 -20.14
N ALA A 203 -1.02 9.55 -19.62
CA ALA A 203 -1.69 9.18 -18.38
C ALA A 203 -0.69 9.10 -17.22
N SER A 204 -1.12 9.56 -16.06
CA SER A 204 -0.32 9.45 -14.84
C SER A 204 -0.12 7.97 -14.45
N PRO A 205 1.07 7.58 -13.99
CA PRO A 205 1.28 6.26 -13.40
C PRO A 205 0.38 6.09 -12.16
N PRO A 206 0.09 4.84 -11.76
CA PRO A 206 -0.68 4.61 -10.54
C PRO A 206 0.03 5.21 -9.33
N THR A 207 -0.74 5.81 -8.44
CA THR A 207 -0.26 6.30 -7.14
C THR A 207 -0.01 5.10 -6.22
N VAL A 208 1.15 5.03 -5.61
CA VAL A 208 1.49 4.02 -4.61
C VAL A 208 1.26 4.61 -3.22
N ILE A 209 0.46 3.93 -2.40
CA ILE A 209 0.19 4.32 -1.02
C ILE A 209 0.74 3.23 -0.11
N ILE A 210 1.64 3.62 0.77
CA ILE A 210 2.30 2.70 1.69
C ILE A 210 2.00 3.15 3.11
N SER A 211 1.29 2.32 3.89
CA SER A 211 1.29 2.46 5.34
C SER A 211 2.36 1.54 5.93
N TYR A 212 3.14 2.07 6.85
CA TYR A 212 4.35 1.42 7.31
C TYR A 212 4.60 1.73 8.78
N LYS A 213 4.80 0.68 9.58
CA LYS A 213 5.31 0.76 10.95
C LYS A 213 6.77 0.32 10.94
N ILE A 214 7.63 1.09 11.60
CA ILE A 214 9.05 0.72 11.71
C ILE A 214 9.18 -0.49 12.63
N HIS A 215 9.66 -1.62 12.10
CA HIS A 215 9.96 -2.83 12.88
C HIS A 215 11.47 -2.92 13.18
N SER A 216 12.31 -2.59 12.20
CA SER A 216 13.76 -2.59 12.34
C SER A 216 14.40 -1.69 11.28
N LEU A 217 14.59 -0.41 11.63
CA LEU A 217 15.11 0.59 10.69
C LEU A 217 16.35 0.11 9.93
N ALA A 218 17.33 -0.48 10.65
CA ALA A 218 18.57 -0.94 10.03
C ALA A 218 18.39 -2.05 8.98
N LYS A 219 17.34 -2.90 9.12
CA LYS A 219 17.03 -3.95 8.15
C LYS A 219 16.21 -3.44 6.97
N GLU A 220 15.42 -2.42 7.18
CA GLU A 220 14.42 -1.87 6.26
C GLU A 220 14.95 -0.69 5.43
N THR A 221 15.97 0.05 5.94
CA THR A 221 16.64 1.14 5.21
C THR A 221 17.05 0.77 3.77
N PRO A 222 17.58 -0.43 3.45
CA PRO A 222 17.91 -0.78 2.08
C PRO A 222 16.74 -0.70 1.10
N PHE A 223 15.50 -1.00 1.57
CA PHE A 223 14.31 -0.82 0.75
C PHE A 223 14.07 0.66 0.46
N TRP A 224 14.06 1.50 1.48
CA TRP A 224 13.75 2.93 1.33
C TRP A 224 14.79 3.65 0.49
N SER A 225 16.08 3.36 0.69
CA SER A 225 17.17 3.91 -0.11
C SER A 225 17.06 3.51 -1.59
N ALA A 226 16.65 2.27 -1.88
CA ALA A 226 16.40 1.84 -3.25
C ALA A 226 15.08 2.40 -3.79
N PHE A 227 14.00 2.41 -2.99
CA PHE A 227 12.71 2.92 -3.39
C PHE A 227 12.76 4.38 -3.82
N GLY A 228 13.43 5.26 -3.06
CA GLY A 228 13.57 6.67 -3.37
C GLY A 228 14.30 6.97 -4.69
N LEU A 229 15.12 6.03 -5.17
CA LEU A 229 15.71 6.16 -6.50
C LEU A 229 14.67 6.05 -7.63
N TRP A 230 13.68 5.16 -7.47
CA TRP A 230 12.68 4.86 -8.48
C TRP A 230 11.38 5.64 -8.33
N PHE A 231 11.07 6.07 -7.12
CA PHE A 231 9.84 6.76 -6.76
C PHE A 231 10.14 8.10 -6.10
N GLU A 232 9.31 9.08 -6.36
CA GLU A 232 9.19 10.27 -5.54
C GLU A 232 8.07 10.02 -4.53
N PHE A 233 8.30 10.28 -3.24
CA PHE A 233 7.33 9.99 -2.20
C PHE A 233 7.32 11.07 -1.10
N THR A 234 6.17 11.27 -0.50
CA THR A 234 5.97 12.23 0.58
C THR A 234 5.19 11.60 1.73
N PRO A 235 5.45 11.97 2.98
CA PRO A 235 4.60 11.59 4.09
C PRO A 235 3.26 12.33 3.97
N VAL A 236 2.20 11.67 4.40
CA VAL A 236 0.90 12.33 4.54
C VAL A 236 0.96 13.28 5.74
N LEU A 237 0.56 14.50 5.52
CA LEU A 237 0.35 15.50 6.55
C LEU A 237 -1.15 15.63 6.86
N ILE A 238 -1.48 16.03 8.07
CA ILE A 238 -2.84 16.27 8.53
C ILE A 238 -2.97 17.66 9.12
N ARG A 239 -4.12 18.28 8.88
CA ARG A 239 -4.54 19.54 9.49
C ARG A 239 -5.98 19.43 9.93
N ARG A 240 -6.30 19.79 11.19
CA ARG A 240 -7.68 19.84 11.66
C ARG A 240 -8.43 21.02 11.04
N LYS A 241 -9.63 20.78 10.53
CA LYS A 241 -10.54 21.84 10.08
C LYS A 241 -11.06 22.62 11.28
N GLN A 242 -11.10 23.93 11.17
CA GLN A 242 -11.75 24.73 12.21
C GLN A 242 -13.27 24.50 12.19
N PRO A 243 -13.95 24.39 13.36
CA PRO A 243 -15.40 24.33 13.40
C PRO A 243 -15.98 25.64 12.83
N THR A 244 -16.95 25.52 11.92
CA THR A 244 -17.64 26.62 11.25
C THR A 244 -18.61 27.40 12.16
N SER A 245 -18.53 27.28 13.49
CA SER A 245 -19.33 28.02 14.45
C SER A 245 -18.75 29.42 14.68
N GLY A 246 -19.55 30.40 14.41
CA GLY A 246 -19.29 31.81 14.19
C GLY A 246 -18.72 32.69 15.33
N ASP A 247 -17.89 32.18 16.21
CA ASP A 247 -17.07 32.98 17.11
C ASP A 247 -15.64 33.05 16.59
N PRO A 248 -15.07 34.26 16.39
CA PRO A 248 -13.68 34.41 15.99
C PRO A 248 -12.78 34.04 17.19
N LEU A 249 -12.40 32.78 17.30
CA LEU A 249 -11.25 32.41 18.11
C LEU A 249 -9.98 32.99 17.47
N PRO A 250 -8.96 33.36 18.26
CA PRO A 250 -7.75 33.94 17.72
C PRO A 250 -7.14 33.02 16.67
N ASP A 251 -6.63 33.64 15.63
CA ASP A 251 -6.05 33.10 14.41
C ASP A 251 -4.95 32.05 14.70
N VAL A 252 -5.35 30.88 15.18
CA VAL A 252 -4.51 29.72 15.26
C VAL A 252 -4.68 29.05 13.89
N THR A 253 -3.86 29.45 12.95
CA THR A 253 -3.68 28.70 11.70
C THR A 253 -3.28 27.30 12.11
N ALA A 254 -4.20 26.34 11.95
CA ALA A 254 -3.90 24.94 12.26
C ALA A 254 -2.72 24.52 11.38
N GLU A 255 -1.59 24.24 12.00
CA GLU A 255 -0.37 23.82 11.30
C GLU A 255 -0.56 22.43 10.70
N TRP A 256 0.11 22.20 9.58
CA TRP A 256 0.27 20.88 9.02
C TRP A 256 1.25 20.08 9.89
N VAL A 257 0.79 18.93 10.36
CA VAL A 257 1.63 18.01 11.14
C VAL A 257 1.69 16.67 10.43
N LYS A 258 2.73 15.89 10.70
CA LYS A 258 2.83 14.51 10.20
C LYS A 258 1.61 13.71 10.64
N PHE A 259 0.98 13.02 9.69
CA PHE A 259 -0.09 12.08 10.00
C PHE A 259 0.49 10.82 10.63
N SER A 260 0.24 10.65 11.91
CA SER A 260 0.66 9.47 12.70
C SER A 260 -0.55 8.97 13.49
N PRO A 261 -1.41 8.17 12.86
CA PRO A 261 -2.55 7.55 13.55
C PRO A 261 -2.03 6.36 14.36
N GLY A 262 -2.11 6.46 15.68
CA GLY A 262 -1.63 5.43 16.61
C GLY A 262 -1.30 6.04 17.95
N ASP A 263 -0.73 5.25 18.85
CA ASP A 263 -0.19 5.74 20.10
C ASP A 263 1.04 6.62 19.86
N VAL A 264 1.29 7.56 20.77
CA VAL A 264 2.35 8.58 20.66
C VAL A 264 3.74 7.97 20.44
N ASP A 265 3.93 6.72 20.85
CA ASP A 265 5.20 5.98 20.73
C ASP A 265 5.28 5.13 19.45
N ASP A 266 4.22 5.08 18.60
CA ASP A 266 4.19 4.27 17.39
C ASP A 266 4.66 5.08 16.17
N GLU A 267 5.86 4.79 15.69
CA GLU A 267 6.40 5.38 14.45
C GLU A 267 5.74 4.75 13.22
N THR A 268 4.48 5.12 13.01
CA THR A 268 3.71 4.71 11.83
C THR A 268 3.62 5.86 10.83
N PHE A 269 3.81 5.53 9.55
CA PHE A 269 3.76 6.48 8.44
C PHE A 269 2.69 6.05 7.44
N VAL A 270 2.09 7.05 6.77
CA VAL A 270 1.45 6.84 5.48
C VAL A 270 2.23 7.67 4.47
N LEU A 271 2.72 7.02 3.43
CA LEU A 271 3.53 7.62 2.37
C LEU A 271 2.76 7.51 1.06
N VAL A 272 2.74 8.59 0.30
CA VAL A 272 2.17 8.62 -1.05
C VAL A 272 3.32 8.80 -2.03
N ALA A 273 3.39 7.90 -3.01
CA ALA A 273 4.49 7.85 -3.95
C ALA A 273 4.02 7.77 -5.40
N THR A 274 4.82 8.32 -6.30
CA THR A 274 4.65 8.20 -7.74
C THR A 274 5.96 7.75 -8.38
N ARG A 275 5.86 6.97 -9.45
CA ARG A 275 7.03 6.56 -10.22
C ARG A 275 7.71 7.78 -10.82
N ARG A 276 9.04 7.93 -10.66
CA ARG A 276 9.82 8.99 -11.30
C ARG A 276 9.73 8.85 -12.82
N PRO A 277 9.35 9.90 -13.58
CA PRO A 277 9.18 9.82 -15.04
C PRO A 277 10.43 9.34 -15.76
N GLU A 278 11.61 9.79 -15.35
CA GLU A 278 12.88 9.38 -15.93
C GLU A 278 13.18 7.89 -15.74
N SER A 279 12.66 7.30 -14.67
CA SER A 279 12.90 5.90 -14.31
C SER A 279 12.21 4.90 -15.25
N PHE A 280 11.27 5.33 -16.09
CA PHE A 280 10.67 4.46 -17.09
C PHE A 280 11.66 3.99 -18.16
N SER A 281 12.73 4.75 -18.36
CA SER A 281 13.81 4.39 -19.30
C SER A 281 14.90 3.53 -18.67
N TRP A 282 14.87 3.30 -17.36
CA TRP A 282 15.92 2.57 -16.67
C TRP A 282 15.68 1.07 -16.71
N THR A 283 16.79 0.31 -16.72
CA THR A 283 16.72 -1.14 -16.68
C THR A 283 16.56 -1.61 -15.22
N ILE A 284 15.48 -2.31 -14.95
CA ILE A 284 15.26 -2.97 -13.65
C ILE A 284 16.20 -4.19 -13.59
N PRO A 285 17.12 -4.27 -12.63
CA PRO A 285 18.04 -5.41 -12.55
C PRO A 285 17.31 -6.68 -12.09
N ASP A 286 17.72 -7.85 -12.64
CA ASP A 286 17.13 -9.14 -12.26
C ASP A 286 17.54 -9.58 -10.85
N GLY A 287 18.77 -9.24 -10.43
CA GLY A 287 19.29 -9.63 -9.12
C GLY A 287 18.76 -8.77 -7.98
N ASP A 288 18.29 -9.40 -6.90
CA ASP A 288 17.73 -8.73 -5.74
C ASP A 288 18.73 -7.78 -5.07
N ARG A 289 19.96 -8.24 -4.89
CA ARG A 289 21.02 -7.40 -4.32
C ARG A 289 21.31 -6.18 -5.20
N ALA A 290 21.36 -6.35 -6.51
CA ALA A 290 21.59 -5.25 -7.44
C ALA A 290 20.46 -4.22 -7.34
N LEU A 291 19.21 -4.67 -7.26
CA LEU A 291 18.05 -3.79 -7.12
C LEU A 291 18.11 -2.98 -5.81
N LEU A 292 18.35 -3.63 -4.66
CA LEU A 292 18.42 -2.96 -3.35
C LEU A 292 19.66 -2.07 -3.20
N THR A 293 20.70 -2.31 -3.97
CA THR A 293 21.86 -1.41 -3.99
C THR A 293 21.76 -0.32 -5.06
N GLY A 294 20.59 -0.15 -5.69
CA GLY A 294 20.31 0.95 -6.62
C GLY A 294 20.98 0.82 -8.00
N VAL A 295 21.49 -0.36 -8.36
CA VAL A 295 21.96 -0.63 -9.72
C VAL A 295 20.78 -0.51 -10.69
N GLY A 296 21.01 0.08 -11.86
CA GLY A 296 19.99 0.38 -12.86
C GLY A 296 19.42 1.78 -12.75
N ALA A 297 19.37 2.35 -11.55
CA ALA A 297 18.88 3.71 -11.37
C ALA A 297 19.80 4.72 -12.11
N TYR A 298 19.18 5.71 -12.75
CA TYR A 298 19.85 6.69 -13.63
C TYR A 298 20.68 6.04 -14.75
N GLY A 299 20.33 4.81 -15.18
CA GLY A 299 21.08 4.06 -16.16
C GLY A 299 22.48 3.61 -15.70
N SER A 300 22.74 3.63 -14.40
CA SER A 300 24.07 3.32 -13.82
C SER A 300 24.23 1.83 -13.54
N THR A 301 25.43 1.32 -13.78
CA THR A 301 25.84 -0.03 -13.37
C THR A 301 26.47 -0.07 -11.97
N SER A 302 26.68 1.08 -11.34
CA SER A 302 27.20 1.19 -9.97
C SER A 302 26.08 1.37 -8.95
N SER A 303 26.36 0.99 -7.70
CA SER A 303 25.45 1.19 -6.58
C SER A 303 25.13 2.67 -6.36
N LYS A 304 23.91 2.94 -5.94
CA LYS A 304 23.38 4.26 -5.58
C LYS A 304 22.45 4.11 -4.38
N SER A 305 22.24 5.19 -3.66
CA SER A 305 21.28 5.29 -2.57
C SER A 305 20.53 6.61 -2.64
N ASP A 306 19.32 6.63 -2.13
CA ASP A 306 18.54 7.83 -1.87
C ASP A 306 18.43 7.99 -0.33
N GLU A 307 18.48 9.22 0.15
CA GLU A 307 18.46 9.55 1.59
C GLU A 307 17.14 10.21 2.01
N GLN A 308 16.14 10.22 1.13
CA GLN A 308 14.88 10.93 1.38
C GLN A 308 14.17 10.40 2.62
N PHE A 309 14.16 9.08 2.82
CA PHE A 309 13.49 8.48 3.97
C PHE A 309 14.16 8.85 5.29
N GLU A 310 15.49 8.81 5.35
CA GLU A 310 16.26 9.23 6.52
C GLU A 310 16.04 10.71 6.84
N GLN A 311 15.95 11.56 5.83
CA GLN A 311 15.64 12.99 5.99
C GLN A 311 14.22 13.18 6.58
N LEU A 312 13.23 12.39 6.14
CA LEU A 312 11.87 12.43 6.71
C LEU A 312 11.83 12.03 8.18
N LEU A 313 12.65 11.04 8.58
CA LEU A 313 12.77 10.66 9.99
C LEU A 313 13.35 11.80 10.83
N LEU A 314 14.39 12.49 10.33
CA LEU A 314 15.01 13.60 11.03
C LEU A 314 14.08 14.81 11.17
N MET A 315 13.26 15.12 10.16
CA MET A 315 12.27 16.21 10.21
C MET A 315 11.13 15.94 11.22
N GLY A 316 10.85 14.67 11.54
CA GLY A 316 9.86 14.27 12.55
C GLY A 316 10.40 14.27 13.99
N MET A 317 11.69 14.53 14.18
CA MET A 317 12.37 14.52 15.50
C MET A 317 12.61 15.92 16.07
N ASP A 318 12.24 16.99 15.37
CA ASP A 318 12.25 18.33 15.95
C ASP A 318 11.13 18.50 16.95
N PRO A 319 11.43 18.89 18.22
CA PRO A 319 10.48 18.97 19.33
C PRO A 319 9.47 20.11 19.19
#